data_d87d7d74690fd38b78e3cd7511ee30c0
#
_entry.id   d87d7d74690fd38b78e3cd7511ee30c0
#
_cell.length_a   1.000
_cell.length_b   1.000
_cell.length_c   1.000
_cell.angle_alpha   90.00
_cell.angle_beta   90.00
_cell.angle_gamma   90.00
#
_symmetry.space_group_name_H-M   'P 1'
#
loop_
_entity.id
_entity.type
_entity.pdbx_description
1 polymer ?
#
loop_
_entity_poly.entity_id
_entity_poly.type
_entity_poly.pdbx_seq_one_letter_code
_entity_poly.pdbx_strand_id
1 'polypeptide(L)'
;MPTISRRNFLQLTGLGFTPAITKTTPLTFYNKVKGNGPLIKFFGDAEMFEPGDYLAALEKAHAATAIIRDRYGVGGVVQALEKKFCDITGKEQSIFMPSGTMANQLAIATLSGANSKVFVQDESHVYRDEADAAQTVFNKRLMGLSKGEPYFTAAQLQNAVESLQKDEVFPTGIGAVSIENPVRRMNGRMVPFDELQKISAYCRAQKIPLHMDGARIYMAAAWSGRSVKEFASLSDTFYVSLYKYLGASAGAILCGDKTLIGQMPHLIKIHGGSMYGNWTNAAMALYRLEGLEARIKEVVTRSRELFERLNKIDGIQVNALEGGTNIFQMTLNKKINGARMHERMREEFNIQFQRPNDLNQSMLTVNETMLYQNNDYLVQAFRDSIS
;
A
#
# COMPACT_ATOMS: atom_id res chain seq x y z
N MET A 1 4.27 15.61 -27.47
CA MET A 1 4.83 16.31 -26.29
C MET A 1 6.21 16.82 -26.65
N PRO A 2 6.56 18.09 -26.46
CA PRO A 2 7.89 18.59 -26.79
C PRO A 2 8.89 18.06 -25.76
N THR A 3 9.93 17.39 -26.22
CA THR A 3 11.06 16.92 -25.45
C THR A 3 11.91 18.11 -25.01
N ILE A 4 11.96 18.36 -23.71
CA ILE A 4 12.90 19.35 -23.12
C ILE A 4 14.29 18.75 -23.18
N SER A 5 15.20 19.35 -23.96
CA SER A 5 16.59 18.89 -24.06
C SER A 5 17.33 19.20 -22.75
N ARG A 6 18.33 18.35 -22.40
CA ARG A 6 19.20 18.57 -21.22
C ARG A 6 19.88 19.96 -21.19
N ARG A 7 20.12 20.57 -22.33
CA ARG A 7 20.68 21.93 -22.44
C ARG A 7 19.72 23.01 -21.95
N ASN A 8 18.42 22.86 -22.21
CA ASN A 8 17.42 23.83 -21.77
C ASN A 8 17.14 23.77 -20.26
N PHE A 9 17.33 22.58 -19.65
CA PHE A 9 17.24 22.42 -18.20
C PHE A 9 18.39 23.14 -17.47
N LEU A 10 19.62 23.05 -18.00
CA LEU A 10 20.78 23.72 -17.41
C LEU A 10 20.81 25.24 -17.60
N GLN A 11 20.13 25.77 -18.64
CA GLN A 11 20.01 27.23 -18.83
C GLN A 11 18.99 27.87 -17.87
N LEU A 12 18.02 27.12 -17.38
CA LEU A 12 17.05 27.59 -16.37
C LEU A 12 17.63 27.64 -14.95
N THR A 13 18.75 26.93 -14.69
CA THR A 13 19.43 26.92 -13.38
C THR A 13 20.62 27.87 -13.29
N GLY A 14 20.96 28.57 -14.37
CA GLY A 14 22.18 29.40 -14.50
C GLY A 14 22.01 30.90 -14.21
N LEU A 15 20.86 31.36 -13.73
CA LEU A 15 20.71 32.74 -13.28
C LEU A 15 21.23 32.87 -11.84
N GLY A 16 22.40 33.51 -11.71
CA GLY A 16 23.05 33.80 -10.46
C GLY A 16 22.12 34.48 -9.44
N PHE A 17 21.75 33.75 -8.41
CA PHE A 17 21.14 34.31 -7.23
C PHE A 17 22.21 34.92 -6.33
N THR A 18 22.38 36.24 -6.33
CA THR A 18 22.83 36.96 -5.14
C THR A 18 21.79 36.70 -4.04
N PRO A 19 22.17 36.30 -2.82
CA PRO A 19 21.21 36.12 -1.75
C PRO A 19 20.79 37.49 -1.23
N ALA A 20 19.74 38.06 -1.82
CA ALA A 20 18.93 39.03 -1.09
C ALA A 20 18.22 38.20 -0.01
N ILE A 21 18.61 38.41 1.26
CA ILE A 21 17.84 37.92 2.41
C ILE A 21 16.51 38.66 2.42
N THR A 22 15.62 38.33 1.52
CA THR A 22 14.21 38.62 1.69
C THR A 22 13.71 37.68 2.77
N LYS A 23 13.19 38.23 3.85
CA LYS A 23 12.36 37.47 4.81
C LYS A 23 11.29 36.75 3.97
N THR A 24 11.56 35.50 3.61
CA THR A 24 10.55 34.65 3.05
C THR A 24 9.53 34.41 4.17
N THR A 25 8.44 35.14 4.11
CA THR A 25 7.22 34.74 4.81
C THR A 25 6.97 33.30 4.39
N PRO A 26 6.87 32.34 5.30
CA PRO A 26 6.48 31.00 4.91
C PRO A 26 5.19 31.11 4.11
N LEU A 27 5.15 30.51 2.93
CA LEU A 27 3.91 30.32 2.17
C LEU A 27 3.04 29.38 3.01
N THR A 28 2.37 29.92 3.99
CA THR A 28 1.29 29.29 4.73
C THR A 28 0.08 29.25 3.82
N PHE A 29 0.03 28.28 2.91
CA PHE A 29 -1.20 27.89 2.23
C PHE A 29 -2.17 27.12 3.15
N TYR A 30 -2.06 27.29 4.46
CA TYR A 30 -3.07 26.85 5.39
C TYR A 30 -3.97 28.02 5.74
N ASN A 31 -5.03 28.20 4.95
CA ASN A 31 -6.21 28.89 5.47
C ASN A 31 -6.58 28.19 6.79
N LYS A 32 -6.72 28.97 7.87
CA LYS A 32 -7.21 28.49 9.16
C LYS A 32 -8.54 27.78 8.93
N VAL A 33 -8.51 26.45 8.89
CA VAL A 33 -9.72 25.64 8.88
C VAL A 33 -10.45 25.91 10.20
N LYS A 34 -11.76 26.15 10.15
CA LYS A 34 -12.56 26.40 11.36
C LYS A 34 -12.68 25.13 12.24
N GLY A 35 -12.49 23.95 11.65
CA GLY A 35 -12.54 22.66 12.36
C GLY A 35 -11.38 22.51 13.35
N ASN A 36 -11.69 22.14 14.58
CA ASN A 36 -10.70 21.86 15.63
C ASN A 36 -10.13 20.45 15.48
N GLY A 37 -8.80 20.32 15.50
CA GLY A 37 -8.10 19.02 15.54
C GLY A 37 -7.36 18.67 14.24
N PRO A 38 -6.74 17.49 14.18
CA PRO A 38 -6.02 17.01 13.02
C PRO A 38 -6.97 16.67 11.86
N LEU A 39 -6.45 16.72 10.63
CA LEU A 39 -7.21 16.42 9.43
C LEU A 39 -7.66 14.96 9.39
N ILE A 40 -8.95 14.74 9.21
CA ILE A 40 -9.52 13.42 8.95
C ILE A 40 -9.53 13.17 7.45
N LYS A 41 -8.87 12.10 7.03
CA LYS A 41 -8.62 11.76 5.63
C LYS A 41 -9.44 10.53 5.25
N PHE A 42 -10.54 10.71 4.52
CA PHE A 42 -11.23 9.58 3.85
C PHE A 42 -10.63 9.30 2.46
N PHE A 43 -9.29 9.37 2.38
CA PHE A 43 -8.49 9.03 1.19
C PHE A 43 -7.10 8.56 1.64
N GLY A 44 -6.37 7.89 0.72
CA GLY A 44 -5.03 7.40 1.03
C GLY A 44 -5.01 6.21 2.00
N ASP A 45 -3.80 5.74 2.28
CA ASP A 45 -3.65 4.49 3.04
C ASP A 45 -3.71 4.71 4.57
N ALA A 46 -3.14 5.81 5.08
CA ALA A 46 -3.10 6.11 6.52
C ALA A 46 -2.80 7.59 6.78
N GLU A 47 -2.03 7.88 7.82
CA GLU A 47 -1.73 9.22 8.33
C GLU A 47 -1.10 10.14 7.27
N MET A 48 -0.20 9.65 6.44
CA MET A 48 0.50 10.45 5.44
C MET A 48 1.08 11.74 6.09
N PHE A 49 2.02 11.55 7.00
CA PHE A 49 2.59 12.63 7.80
C PHE A 49 3.20 13.75 6.95
N GLU A 50 2.88 14.99 7.28
CA GLU A 50 3.66 16.13 6.84
C GLU A 50 5.06 16.09 7.50
N PRO A 51 6.09 16.70 6.89
CA PRO A 51 7.46 16.61 7.41
C PRO A 51 7.61 16.97 8.90
N GLY A 52 6.93 18.02 9.36
CA GLY A 52 6.96 18.43 10.76
C GLY A 52 6.33 17.39 11.71
N ASP A 53 5.21 16.83 11.31
CA ASP A 53 4.49 15.79 12.08
C ASP A 53 5.29 14.49 12.10
N TYR A 54 5.95 14.15 10.98
CA TYR A 54 6.84 13.00 10.89
C TYR A 54 8.01 13.11 11.88
N LEU A 55 8.68 14.27 11.93
CA LEU A 55 9.76 14.52 12.88
C LEU A 55 9.29 14.42 14.32
N ALA A 56 8.15 15.02 14.65
CA ALA A 56 7.57 14.94 15.98
C ALA A 56 7.18 13.49 16.37
N ALA A 57 6.66 12.70 15.42
CA ALA A 57 6.36 11.30 15.64
C ALA A 57 7.63 10.46 15.84
N LEU A 58 8.70 10.76 15.10
CA LEU A 58 10.00 10.10 15.23
C LEU A 58 10.67 10.42 16.59
N GLU A 59 10.53 11.65 17.06
CA GLU A 59 10.96 12.04 18.42
C GLU A 59 10.22 11.24 19.50
N LYS A 60 8.89 11.10 19.39
CA LYS A 60 8.10 10.24 20.27
C LYS A 60 8.54 8.79 20.21
N ALA A 61 8.82 8.27 19.01
CA ALA A 61 9.35 6.92 18.83
C ALA A 61 10.69 6.74 19.57
N HIS A 62 11.60 7.73 19.47
CA HIS A 62 12.89 7.71 20.16
C HIS A 62 12.74 7.80 21.69
N ALA A 63 11.81 8.60 22.17
CA ALA A 63 11.50 8.71 23.61
C ALA A 63 10.90 7.41 24.18
N ALA A 64 10.08 6.71 23.39
CA ALA A 64 9.50 5.43 23.78
C ALA A 64 10.53 4.30 23.82
N THR A 65 11.41 4.26 22.82
CA THR A 65 12.50 3.27 22.73
C THR A 65 13.68 3.89 21.98
N ALA A 66 14.86 3.90 22.60
CA ALA A 66 16.06 4.48 22.02
C ALA A 66 16.33 3.91 20.60
N ILE A 67 16.34 4.79 19.62
CA ILE A 67 16.60 4.41 18.23
C ILE A 67 18.11 4.22 18.05
N ILE A 68 18.51 3.00 17.73
CA ILE A 68 19.88 2.64 17.36
C ILE A 68 19.96 2.58 15.85
N ARG A 69 20.86 3.37 15.25
CA ARG A 69 21.04 3.40 13.79
C ARG A 69 21.57 2.07 13.25
N ASP A 70 21.18 1.76 12.02
CA ASP A 70 21.81 0.72 11.19
C ASP A 70 22.99 1.28 10.37
N ARG A 71 23.74 0.39 9.76
CA ARG A 71 24.68 0.71 8.68
C ARG A 71 24.41 -0.21 7.50
N TYR A 72 24.02 0.35 6.36
CA TYR A 72 23.69 -0.39 5.14
C TYR A 72 22.65 -1.52 5.38
N GLY A 73 21.66 -1.25 6.21
CA GLY A 73 20.63 -2.22 6.57
C GLY A 73 21.05 -3.24 7.63
N VAL A 74 22.25 -3.13 8.21
CA VAL A 74 22.74 -4.10 9.21
C VAL A 74 22.68 -3.50 10.61
N GLY A 75 22.05 -4.22 11.52
CA GLY A 75 21.97 -3.89 12.95
C GLY A 75 20.90 -2.85 13.30
N GLY A 76 20.92 -2.40 14.55
CA GLY A 76 20.05 -1.36 15.08
C GLY A 76 18.55 -1.66 14.90
N VAL A 77 17.79 -0.59 14.69
CA VAL A 77 16.33 -0.66 14.57
C VAL A 77 15.85 -1.39 13.32
N VAL A 78 16.66 -1.46 12.26
CA VAL A 78 16.34 -2.22 11.05
C VAL A 78 16.26 -3.71 11.38
N GLN A 79 17.26 -4.26 12.05
CA GLN A 79 17.26 -5.66 12.46
C GLN A 79 16.10 -5.97 13.43
N ALA A 80 15.76 -5.03 14.32
CA ALA A 80 14.61 -5.17 15.20
C ALA A 80 13.29 -5.25 14.41
N LEU A 81 13.13 -4.41 13.37
CA LEU A 81 11.98 -4.43 12.48
C LEU A 81 11.90 -5.76 11.70
N GLU A 82 13.01 -6.20 11.14
CA GLU A 82 13.11 -7.48 10.42
C GLU A 82 12.66 -8.65 11.33
N LYS A 83 13.20 -8.73 12.55
CA LYS A 83 12.78 -9.74 13.52
C LYS A 83 11.28 -9.67 13.82
N LYS A 84 10.75 -8.47 14.02
CA LYS A 84 9.31 -8.26 14.27
C LYS A 84 8.46 -8.80 13.12
N PHE A 85 8.89 -8.63 11.88
CA PHE A 85 8.16 -9.18 10.73
C PHE A 85 8.28 -10.69 10.56
N CYS A 86 9.38 -11.32 11.01
CA CYS A 86 9.43 -12.78 11.15
C CYS A 86 8.34 -13.27 12.11
N ASP A 87 8.17 -12.62 13.25
CA ASP A 87 7.14 -12.98 14.24
C ASP A 87 5.72 -12.79 13.69
N ILE A 88 5.47 -11.67 12.99
CA ILE A 88 4.15 -11.33 12.42
C ILE A 88 3.77 -12.30 11.29
N THR A 89 4.69 -12.62 10.40
CA THR A 89 4.43 -13.42 9.20
C THR A 89 4.63 -14.92 9.41
N GLY A 90 5.40 -15.29 10.44
CA GLY A 90 5.83 -16.67 10.66
C GLY A 90 6.85 -17.18 9.63
N LYS A 91 7.44 -16.26 8.83
CA LYS A 91 8.53 -16.60 7.90
C LYS A 91 9.86 -16.69 8.63
N GLU A 92 10.77 -17.50 8.10
CA GLU A 92 12.07 -17.77 8.73
C GLU A 92 12.96 -16.52 8.82
N GLN A 93 12.92 -15.70 7.78
CA GLN A 93 13.72 -14.48 7.68
C GLN A 93 12.98 -13.36 6.97
N SER A 94 13.34 -12.14 7.31
CA SER A 94 12.88 -10.95 6.59
C SER A 94 14.03 -9.98 6.36
N ILE A 95 13.85 -9.08 5.40
CA ILE A 95 14.85 -8.07 5.05
C ILE A 95 14.18 -6.75 4.68
N PHE A 96 14.77 -5.65 5.13
CA PHE A 96 14.37 -4.30 4.72
C PHE A 96 14.75 -4.04 3.26
N MET A 97 13.83 -3.47 2.51
CA MET A 97 14.00 -3.03 1.12
C MET A 97 13.72 -1.52 1.01
N PRO A 98 14.45 -0.77 0.19
CA PRO A 98 14.21 0.68 0.03
C PRO A 98 12.87 1.01 -0.63
N SER A 99 12.30 0.10 -1.42
CA SER A 99 11.01 0.28 -2.08
C SER A 99 10.25 -1.03 -2.28
N GLY A 100 8.92 -0.95 -2.46
CA GLY A 100 8.08 -2.09 -2.80
C GLY A 100 8.41 -2.67 -4.17
N THR A 101 8.66 -1.81 -5.17
CA THR A 101 9.07 -2.25 -6.50
C THR A 101 10.35 -3.09 -6.45
N MET A 102 11.34 -2.71 -5.62
CA MET A 102 12.55 -3.52 -5.45
C MET A 102 12.22 -4.85 -4.77
N ALA A 103 11.35 -4.87 -3.77
CA ALA A 103 10.94 -6.10 -3.10
C ALA A 103 10.25 -7.06 -4.07
N ASN A 104 9.27 -6.59 -4.85
CA ASN A 104 8.53 -7.38 -5.82
C ASN A 104 9.43 -7.94 -6.92
N GLN A 105 10.23 -7.08 -7.59
CA GLN A 105 11.08 -7.53 -8.69
C GLN A 105 12.16 -8.53 -8.24
N LEU A 106 12.79 -8.31 -7.06
CA LEU A 106 13.80 -9.23 -6.54
C LEU A 106 13.18 -10.56 -6.08
N ALA A 107 12.01 -10.53 -5.43
CA ALA A 107 11.28 -11.74 -5.07
C ALA A 107 10.91 -12.57 -6.31
N ILE A 108 10.29 -11.94 -7.32
CA ILE A 108 9.91 -12.57 -8.57
C ILE A 108 11.13 -13.16 -9.29
N ALA A 109 12.20 -12.37 -9.41
CA ALA A 109 13.41 -12.81 -10.12
C ALA A 109 14.07 -14.01 -9.42
N THR A 110 14.20 -13.97 -8.09
CA THR A 110 14.84 -15.02 -7.31
C THR A 110 13.99 -16.31 -7.31
N LEU A 111 12.68 -16.20 -7.12
CA LEU A 111 11.77 -17.36 -7.18
C LEU A 111 11.77 -17.99 -8.56
N SER A 112 11.80 -17.19 -9.61
CA SER A 112 11.73 -17.68 -10.99
C SER A 112 13.03 -18.36 -11.45
N GLY A 113 14.18 -18.02 -10.86
CA GLY A 113 15.47 -18.56 -11.32
C GLY A 113 15.67 -18.33 -12.82
N ALA A 114 16.00 -19.41 -13.54
CA ALA A 114 16.19 -19.39 -14.99
C ALA A 114 14.88 -19.33 -15.79
N ASN A 115 13.74 -19.65 -15.20
CA ASN A 115 12.45 -19.62 -15.87
C ASN A 115 12.00 -18.19 -16.11
N SER A 116 11.39 -17.91 -17.25
CA SER A 116 11.05 -16.54 -17.64
C SER A 116 9.61 -16.14 -17.38
N LYS A 117 8.66 -17.07 -17.36
CA LYS A 117 7.23 -16.77 -17.28
C LYS A 117 6.75 -16.62 -15.84
N VAL A 118 5.97 -15.57 -15.58
CA VAL A 118 5.36 -15.30 -14.28
C VAL A 118 3.91 -14.95 -14.47
N PHE A 119 3.01 -15.71 -13.88
CA PHE A 119 1.59 -15.38 -13.87
C PHE A 119 1.28 -14.35 -12.81
N VAL A 120 0.51 -13.34 -13.18
CA VAL A 120 0.10 -12.23 -12.32
C VAL A 120 -1.38 -11.88 -12.55
N GLN A 121 -2.03 -11.22 -11.60
CA GLN A 121 -3.31 -10.58 -11.90
C GLN A 121 -3.11 -9.46 -12.92
N ASP A 122 -3.97 -9.36 -13.92
CA ASP A 122 -3.87 -8.30 -14.94
C ASP A 122 -3.93 -6.89 -14.32
N GLU A 123 -4.64 -6.71 -13.20
CA GLU A 123 -4.75 -5.45 -12.47
C GLU A 123 -3.76 -5.30 -11.30
N SER A 124 -2.78 -6.20 -11.17
CA SER A 124 -1.78 -6.11 -10.11
C SER A 124 -0.82 -4.94 -10.29
N HIS A 125 -0.32 -4.42 -9.16
CA HIS A 125 0.65 -3.34 -9.11
C HIS A 125 1.94 -3.68 -9.88
N VAL A 126 2.46 -4.90 -9.70
CA VAL A 126 3.68 -5.37 -10.37
C VAL A 126 3.54 -5.40 -11.89
N TYR A 127 2.32 -5.59 -12.41
CA TYR A 127 2.05 -5.64 -13.84
C TYR A 127 1.76 -4.26 -14.44
N ARG A 128 1.15 -3.35 -13.66
CA ARG A 128 0.63 -2.07 -14.19
C ARG A 128 1.39 -0.83 -13.71
N ASP A 129 2.01 -0.88 -12.54
CA ASP A 129 2.45 0.34 -11.84
C ASP A 129 3.96 0.34 -11.49
N GLU A 130 4.74 -0.66 -11.93
CA GLU A 130 6.17 -0.77 -11.59
C GLU A 130 7.10 -0.59 -12.79
N ALA A 131 6.64 0.11 -13.83
CA ALA A 131 7.42 0.45 -15.02
C ALA A 131 8.13 -0.77 -15.65
N ASP A 132 7.44 -1.91 -15.68
CA ASP A 132 7.95 -3.18 -16.21
C ASP A 132 9.28 -3.64 -15.55
N ALA A 133 9.48 -3.34 -14.25
CA ALA A 133 10.75 -3.57 -13.59
C ALA A 133 11.22 -5.03 -13.67
N ALA A 134 10.33 -6.00 -13.40
CA ALA A 134 10.66 -7.43 -13.48
C ALA A 134 11.01 -7.86 -14.91
N GLN A 135 10.34 -7.29 -15.92
CA GLN A 135 10.59 -7.54 -17.34
C GLN A 135 11.92 -6.94 -17.78
N THR A 136 12.11 -5.65 -17.50
CA THR A 136 13.25 -4.87 -18.02
C THR A 136 14.56 -5.26 -17.34
N VAL A 137 14.55 -5.46 -16.01
CA VAL A 137 15.77 -5.72 -15.24
C VAL A 137 16.15 -7.21 -15.24
N PHE A 138 15.15 -8.09 -15.19
CA PHE A 138 15.35 -9.53 -15.00
C PHE A 138 14.87 -10.40 -16.17
N ASN A 139 14.45 -9.80 -17.28
CA ASN A 139 13.94 -10.50 -18.45
C ASN A 139 12.78 -11.47 -18.14
N LYS A 140 11.96 -11.14 -17.15
CA LYS A 140 10.78 -11.95 -16.81
C LYS A 140 9.60 -11.53 -17.68
N ARG A 141 8.88 -12.50 -18.21
CA ARG A 141 7.64 -12.30 -18.98
C ARG A 141 6.47 -12.40 -18.02
N LEU A 142 5.94 -11.26 -17.59
CA LEU A 142 4.71 -11.22 -16.82
C LEU A 142 3.50 -11.52 -17.72
N MET A 143 2.64 -12.40 -17.27
CA MET A 143 1.46 -12.87 -17.99
C MET A 143 0.23 -12.57 -17.16
N GLY A 144 -0.51 -11.51 -17.55
CA GLY A 144 -1.72 -11.08 -16.85
C GLY A 144 -2.88 -12.04 -17.05
N LEU A 145 -3.50 -12.45 -15.96
CA LEU A 145 -4.71 -13.25 -15.94
C LEU A 145 -5.91 -12.43 -15.47
N SER A 146 -7.10 -12.79 -15.94
CA SER A 146 -8.39 -12.23 -15.49
C SER A 146 -8.49 -10.71 -15.59
N LYS A 147 -8.30 -10.20 -16.81
CA LYS A 147 -8.39 -8.77 -17.12
C LYS A 147 -9.71 -8.16 -16.64
N GLY A 148 -9.61 -7.06 -15.89
CA GLY A 148 -10.76 -6.33 -15.34
C GLY A 148 -11.34 -6.95 -14.06
N GLU A 149 -10.77 -8.07 -13.58
CA GLU A 149 -11.19 -8.73 -12.36
C GLU A 149 -10.15 -8.54 -11.25
N PRO A 150 -10.56 -8.54 -9.97
CA PRO A 150 -9.63 -8.37 -8.86
C PRO A 150 -8.68 -9.57 -8.69
N TYR A 151 -9.04 -10.75 -9.16
CA TYR A 151 -8.22 -11.94 -9.05
C TYR A 151 -8.56 -12.96 -10.14
N PHE A 152 -7.66 -13.91 -10.35
CA PHE A 152 -7.91 -15.13 -11.08
C PHE A 152 -8.15 -16.29 -10.12
N THR A 153 -8.95 -17.26 -10.54
CA THR A 153 -9.20 -18.50 -9.78
C THR A 153 -8.09 -19.53 -9.98
N ALA A 154 -8.01 -20.50 -9.08
CA ALA A 154 -7.10 -21.64 -9.24
C ALA A 154 -7.34 -22.41 -10.54
N ALA A 155 -8.62 -22.52 -10.96
CA ALA A 155 -8.97 -23.15 -12.24
C ALA A 155 -8.47 -22.34 -13.46
N GLN A 156 -8.56 -21.02 -13.40
CA GLN A 156 -8.02 -20.16 -14.46
C GLN A 156 -6.49 -20.23 -14.52
N LEU A 157 -5.81 -20.28 -13.38
CA LEU A 157 -4.36 -20.49 -13.32
C LEU A 157 -3.99 -21.85 -13.90
N GLN A 158 -4.69 -22.93 -13.51
CA GLN A 158 -4.46 -24.27 -14.04
C GLN A 158 -4.61 -24.30 -15.56
N ASN A 159 -5.70 -23.78 -16.08
CA ASN A 159 -5.94 -23.70 -17.53
C ASN A 159 -4.82 -22.94 -18.26
N ALA A 160 -4.34 -21.82 -17.68
CA ALA A 160 -3.26 -21.06 -18.28
C ALA A 160 -1.93 -21.82 -18.30
N VAL A 161 -1.61 -22.55 -17.23
CA VAL A 161 -0.43 -23.44 -17.17
C VAL A 161 -0.51 -24.57 -18.20
N GLU A 162 -1.66 -25.24 -18.28
CA GLU A 162 -1.88 -26.35 -19.20
C GLU A 162 -1.85 -25.89 -20.68
N SER A 163 -2.40 -24.71 -20.99
CA SER A 163 -2.35 -24.14 -22.34
C SER A 163 -0.91 -23.88 -22.78
N LEU A 164 -0.09 -23.30 -21.91
CA LEU A 164 1.32 -23.06 -22.22
C LEU A 164 2.08 -24.35 -22.56
N GLN A 165 1.82 -25.43 -21.82
CA GLN A 165 2.47 -26.73 -22.05
C GLN A 165 2.07 -27.34 -23.40
N LYS A 166 0.87 -27.05 -23.89
CA LYS A 166 0.37 -27.57 -25.18
C LYS A 166 0.81 -26.70 -26.35
N ASP A 167 0.84 -25.39 -26.18
CA ASP A 167 0.96 -24.43 -27.27
C ASP A 167 2.43 -24.04 -27.57
N GLU A 168 3.36 -24.33 -26.66
CA GLU A 168 4.76 -23.95 -26.82
C GLU A 168 5.64 -25.10 -27.29
N VAL A 169 6.26 -24.90 -28.45
CA VAL A 169 7.22 -25.85 -29.02
C VAL A 169 8.54 -25.87 -28.24
N PHE A 170 8.95 -24.69 -27.73
CA PHE A 170 10.18 -24.51 -26.95
C PHE A 170 9.86 -23.81 -25.61
N PRO A 171 9.35 -24.54 -24.60
CA PRO A 171 8.92 -23.93 -23.34
C PRO A 171 10.12 -23.44 -22.52
N THR A 172 10.03 -22.21 -22.01
CA THR A 172 11.06 -21.63 -21.10
C THR A 172 10.76 -21.88 -19.63
N GLY A 173 9.68 -22.59 -19.33
CA GLY A 173 9.24 -22.90 -17.96
C GLY A 173 8.52 -21.74 -17.26
N ILE A 174 7.74 -22.11 -16.24
CA ILE A 174 7.02 -21.18 -15.37
C ILE A 174 7.88 -20.93 -14.15
N GLY A 175 8.22 -19.66 -13.89
CA GLY A 175 9.11 -19.27 -12.81
C GLY A 175 8.39 -19.03 -11.49
N ALA A 176 7.27 -18.32 -11.54
CA ALA A 176 6.51 -18.00 -10.35
C ALA A 176 5.05 -17.63 -10.67
N VAL A 177 4.23 -17.58 -9.63
CA VAL A 177 2.97 -16.86 -9.58
C VAL A 177 3.13 -15.69 -8.63
N SER A 178 2.59 -14.50 -8.95
CA SER A 178 2.58 -13.36 -8.06
C SER A 178 1.14 -12.84 -7.89
N ILE A 179 0.72 -12.67 -6.64
CA ILE A 179 -0.62 -12.22 -6.27
C ILE A 179 -0.51 -10.98 -5.39
N GLU A 180 -1.18 -9.89 -5.78
CA GLU A 180 -1.43 -8.74 -4.92
C GLU A 180 -2.70 -8.95 -4.09
N ASN A 181 -2.64 -8.71 -2.79
CA ASN A 181 -3.82 -8.83 -1.93
C ASN A 181 -3.76 -7.86 -0.72
N PRO A 182 -4.72 -6.92 -0.60
CA PRO A 182 -5.80 -6.58 -1.54
C PRO A 182 -5.30 -5.81 -2.77
N VAL A 183 -6.06 -5.84 -3.86
CA VAL A 183 -5.67 -5.27 -5.16
C VAL A 183 -6.00 -3.79 -5.24
N ARG A 184 -4.95 -2.96 -5.31
CA ARG A 184 -5.08 -1.50 -5.30
C ARG A 184 -5.96 -0.96 -6.43
N ARG A 185 -5.69 -1.39 -7.67
CA ARG A 185 -6.41 -0.92 -8.87
C ARG A 185 -7.88 -1.32 -8.88
N MET A 186 -8.23 -2.34 -8.11
CA MET A 186 -9.59 -2.80 -7.94
C MET A 186 -10.26 -2.26 -6.66
N ASN A 187 -9.87 -1.04 -6.25
CA ASN A 187 -10.40 -0.36 -5.05
C ASN A 187 -10.24 -1.19 -3.77
N GLY A 188 -9.10 -1.85 -3.61
CA GLY A 188 -8.81 -2.63 -2.41
C GLY A 188 -9.64 -3.90 -2.26
N ARG A 189 -10.17 -4.45 -3.35
CA ARG A 189 -10.85 -5.76 -3.32
C ARG A 189 -9.85 -6.87 -3.03
N MET A 190 -10.29 -7.82 -2.20
CA MET A 190 -9.47 -8.97 -1.80
C MET A 190 -9.66 -10.15 -2.74
N VAL A 191 -8.62 -10.97 -2.84
CA VAL A 191 -8.78 -12.35 -3.26
C VAL A 191 -9.44 -13.12 -2.10
N PRO A 192 -10.54 -13.84 -2.29
CA PRO A 192 -11.14 -14.66 -1.24
C PRO A 192 -10.13 -15.64 -0.64
N PHE A 193 -10.13 -15.78 0.69
CA PHE A 193 -9.09 -16.56 1.37
C PHE A 193 -9.08 -18.04 0.95
N ASP A 194 -10.26 -18.62 0.74
CA ASP A 194 -10.40 -20.00 0.24
C ASP A 194 -9.85 -20.15 -1.19
N GLU A 195 -9.99 -19.13 -2.02
CA GLU A 195 -9.39 -19.14 -3.35
C GLU A 195 -7.88 -19.00 -3.31
N LEU A 196 -7.34 -18.15 -2.41
CA LEU A 196 -5.90 -18.10 -2.14
C LEU A 196 -5.36 -19.46 -1.69
N GLN A 197 -6.10 -20.18 -0.84
CA GLN A 197 -5.72 -21.54 -0.42
C GLN A 197 -5.66 -22.50 -1.60
N LYS A 198 -6.65 -22.47 -2.50
CA LYS A 198 -6.67 -23.31 -3.71
C LYS A 198 -5.50 -22.99 -4.65
N ILE A 199 -5.24 -21.71 -4.90
CA ILE A 199 -4.10 -21.26 -5.71
C ILE A 199 -2.78 -21.72 -5.08
N SER A 200 -2.61 -21.51 -3.77
CA SER A 200 -1.42 -21.95 -3.04
C SER A 200 -1.23 -23.48 -3.12
N ALA A 201 -2.29 -24.26 -2.94
CA ALA A 201 -2.25 -25.72 -3.04
C ALA A 201 -1.86 -26.18 -4.45
N TYR A 202 -2.44 -25.57 -5.48
CA TYR A 202 -2.09 -25.82 -6.88
C TYR A 202 -0.62 -25.50 -7.16
N CYS A 203 -0.16 -24.31 -6.76
CA CYS A 203 1.23 -23.89 -6.94
C CYS A 203 2.21 -24.88 -6.28
N ARG A 204 1.93 -25.31 -5.04
CA ARG A 204 2.74 -26.31 -4.33
C ARG A 204 2.76 -27.66 -5.05
N ALA A 205 1.61 -28.15 -5.51
CA ALA A 205 1.50 -29.40 -6.25
C ALA A 205 2.29 -29.39 -7.55
N GLN A 206 2.31 -28.25 -8.24
CA GLN A 206 3.06 -28.04 -9.49
C GLN A 206 4.51 -27.58 -9.27
N LYS A 207 4.95 -27.38 -8.02
CA LYS A 207 6.26 -26.82 -7.66
C LYS A 207 6.53 -25.46 -8.31
N ILE A 208 5.49 -24.65 -8.46
CA ILE A 208 5.57 -23.27 -8.93
C ILE A 208 5.64 -22.35 -7.70
N PRO A 209 6.72 -21.58 -7.51
CA PRO A 209 6.81 -20.65 -6.39
C PRO A 209 5.72 -19.57 -6.42
N LEU A 210 5.23 -19.18 -5.24
CA LEU A 210 4.20 -18.16 -5.08
C LEU A 210 4.73 -16.97 -4.29
N HIS A 211 4.69 -15.78 -4.90
CA HIS A 211 4.92 -14.50 -4.25
C HIS A 211 3.60 -13.83 -3.89
N MET A 212 3.50 -13.25 -2.70
CA MET A 212 2.36 -12.40 -2.32
C MET A 212 2.81 -10.97 -2.07
N ASP A 213 2.32 -10.06 -2.91
CA ASP A 213 2.36 -8.63 -2.65
C ASP A 213 1.27 -8.28 -1.63
N GLY A 214 1.67 -8.22 -0.37
CA GLY A 214 0.83 -7.85 0.77
C GLY A 214 1.01 -6.38 1.17
N ALA A 215 1.28 -5.48 0.23
CA ALA A 215 1.55 -4.07 0.52
C ALA A 215 0.48 -3.41 1.40
N ARG A 216 -0.77 -3.90 1.34
CA ARG A 216 -1.93 -3.44 2.13
C ARG A 216 -2.57 -4.55 2.97
N ILE A 217 -1.81 -5.56 3.32
CA ILE A 217 -2.32 -6.79 3.94
C ILE A 217 -3.06 -6.56 5.26
N TYR A 218 -2.71 -5.54 6.03
CA TYR A 218 -3.42 -5.23 7.28
C TYR A 218 -4.90 -4.91 7.05
N MET A 219 -5.25 -4.35 5.88
CA MET A 219 -6.66 -4.13 5.52
C MET A 219 -7.36 -5.46 5.20
N ALA A 220 -6.74 -6.32 4.38
CA ALA A 220 -7.29 -7.65 4.12
C ALA A 220 -7.46 -8.45 5.42
N ALA A 221 -6.48 -8.42 6.31
CA ALA A 221 -6.54 -9.09 7.59
C ALA A 221 -7.71 -8.61 8.45
N ALA A 222 -7.86 -7.28 8.61
CA ALA A 222 -8.89 -6.70 9.45
C ALA A 222 -10.31 -6.93 8.91
N TRP A 223 -10.51 -6.84 7.59
CA TRP A 223 -11.83 -7.02 6.96
C TRP A 223 -12.25 -8.47 6.83
N SER A 224 -11.30 -9.40 6.62
CA SER A 224 -11.59 -10.84 6.55
C SER A 224 -11.62 -11.54 7.92
N GLY A 225 -11.09 -10.91 8.98
CA GLY A 225 -10.90 -11.54 10.29
C GLY A 225 -9.76 -12.55 10.33
N ARG A 226 -8.91 -12.61 9.29
CA ARG A 226 -7.71 -13.48 9.23
C ARG A 226 -6.49 -12.73 9.71
N SER A 227 -5.52 -13.42 10.26
CA SER A 227 -4.24 -12.85 10.64
C SER A 227 -3.32 -12.66 9.43
N VAL A 228 -2.36 -11.71 9.53
CA VAL A 228 -1.30 -11.55 8.53
C VAL A 228 -0.50 -12.84 8.36
N LYS A 229 -0.30 -13.60 9.46
CA LYS A 229 0.39 -14.89 9.44
C LYS A 229 -0.32 -15.93 8.58
N GLU A 230 -1.67 -16.01 8.65
CA GLU A 230 -2.45 -16.93 7.82
C GLU A 230 -2.26 -16.59 6.34
N PHE A 231 -2.32 -15.33 5.94
CA PHE A 231 -2.05 -14.92 4.56
C PHE A 231 -0.62 -15.25 4.14
N ALA A 232 0.37 -14.88 4.94
CA ALA A 232 1.78 -15.13 4.64
C ALA A 232 2.10 -16.62 4.48
N SER A 233 1.41 -17.49 5.21
CA SER A 233 1.61 -18.96 5.15
C SER A 233 1.27 -19.57 3.79
N LEU A 234 0.50 -18.85 2.95
CA LEU A 234 0.05 -19.32 1.64
C LEU A 234 1.07 -19.09 0.52
N SER A 235 2.13 -18.33 0.76
CA SER A 235 3.13 -17.96 -0.26
C SER A 235 4.55 -18.31 0.18
N ASP A 236 5.50 -18.39 -0.75
CA ASP A 236 6.92 -18.62 -0.46
C ASP A 236 7.59 -17.33 -0.02
N THR A 237 7.28 -16.22 -0.68
CA THR A 237 7.70 -14.88 -0.29
C THR A 237 6.52 -13.96 -0.06
N PHE A 238 6.67 -13.03 0.89
CA PHE A 238 5.62 -12.12 1.33
C PHE A 238 6.18 -10.71 1.51
N TYR A 239 5.62 -9.74 0.82
CA TYR A 239 6.03 -8.33 0.88
C TYR A 239 5.02 -7.49 1.66
N VAL A 240 5.51 -6.56 2.49
CA VAL A 240 4.72 -5.55 3.20
C VAL A 240 5.31 -4.16 3.01
N SER A 241 4.48 -3.17 2.70
CA SER A 241 4.88 -1.76 2.58
C SER A 241 4.97 -1.08 3.94
N LEU A 242 6.03 -0.29 4.18
CA LEU A 242 6.21 0.46 5.42
C LEU A 242 5.61 1.87 5.38
N TYR A 243 5.47 2.48 4.19
CA TYR A 243 4.99 3.87 4.04
C TYR A 243 3.47 3.99 3.89
N LYS A 244 2.74 2.87 3.85
CA LYS A 244 1.28 2.87 3.79
C LYS A 244 0.70 2.99 5.21
N TYR A 245 0.45 1.89 5.90
CA TYR A 245 -0.17 1.92 7.24
C TYR A 245 0.82 2.11 8.40
N LEU A 246 2.11 1.94 8.13
CA LEU A 246 3.15 2.05 9.15
C LEU A 246 3.82 3.43 9.19
N GLY A 247 3.35 4.39 8.37
CA GLY A 247 3.71 5.79 8.45
C GLY A 247 5.18 6.11 8.17
N ALA A 248 5.99 5.17 7.70
CA ALA A 248 7.35 5.45 7.25
C ALA A 248 7.33 6.34 5.99
N SER A 249 8.40 7.07 5.72
CA SER A 249 8.50 7.89 4.50
C SER A 249 8.86 7.06 3.26
N ALA A 250 9.42 5.86 3.46
CA ALA A 250 9.80 4.91 2.42
C ALA A 250 10.00 3.51 3.00
N GLY A 251 10.26 2.55 2.14
CA GLY A 251 10.69 1.22 2.55
C GLY A 251 9.61 0.14 2.49
N ALA A 252 10.10 -1.07 2.54
CA ALA A 252 9.34 -2.31 2.46
C ALA A 252 10.03 -3.38 3.29
N ILE A 253 9.30 -4.44 3.63
CA ILE A 253 9.86 -5.67 4.18
C ILE A 253 9.51 -6.82 3.23
N LEU A 254 10.51 -7.60 2.86
CA LEU A 254 10.35 -8.86 2.16
C LEU A 254 10.65 -10.01 3.13
N CYS A 255 9.72 -10.96 3.26
CA CYS A 255 9.81 -12.11 4.13
C CYS A 255 9.82 -13.39 3.29
N GLY A 256 10.55 -14.42 3.72
CA GLY A 256 10.65 -15.70 3.04
C GLY A 256 11.47 -16.72 3.83
N ASP A 257 11.90 -17.77 3.15
CA ASP A 257 12.87 -18.70 3.73
C ASP A 257 14.27 -18.09 3.84
N LYS A 258 15.11 -18.68 4.67
CA LYS A 258 16.46 -18.20 4.95
C LYS A 258 17.36 -18.20 3.71
N THR A 259 17.21 -19.20 2.83
CA THR A 259 18.05 -19.37 1.64
C THR A 259 17.77 -18.25 0.63
N LEU A 260 16.49 -17.94 0.42
CA LEU A 260 16.06 -16.90 -0.51
C LEU A 260 16.41 -15.50 0.03
N ILE A 261 16.02 -15.22 1.28
CA ILE A 261 16.28 -13.89 1.89
C ILE A 261 17.79 -13.64 2.05
N GLY A 262 18.58 -14.69 2.31
CA GLY A 262 20.05 -14.59 2.41
C GLY A 262 20.75 -14.08 1.14
N GLN A 263 20.13 -14.18 -0.04
CA GLN A 263 20.65 -13.64 -1.31
C GLN A 263 20.37 -12.14 -1.47
N MET A 264 19.37 -11.60 -0.77
CA MET A 264 18.87 -10.24 -0.98
C MET A 264 19.90 -9.15 -0.68
N PRO A 265 20.77 -9.21 0.35
CA PRO A 265 21.77 -8.16 0.57
C PRO A 265 22.66 -7.91 -0.64
N HIS A 266 23.08 -8.99 -1.34
CA HIS A 266 23.88 -8.90 -2.56
C HIS A 266 23.05 -8.28 -3.71
N LEU A 267 21.84 -8.75 -3.92
CA LEU A 267 20.95 -8.22 -4.95
C LEU A 267 20.59 -6.76 -4.73
N ILE A 268 20.25 -6.37 -3.50
CA ILE A 268 20.00 -4.97 -3.14
C ILE A 268 21.22 -4.11 -3.49
N LYS A 269 22.44 -4.59 -3.22
CA LYS A 269 23.67 -3.85 -3.52
C LYS A 269 23.88 -3.68 -5.02
N ILE A 270 23.71 -4.72 -5.81
CA ILE A 270 23.85 -4.68 -7.29
C ILE A 270 22.88 -3.65 -7.89
N HIS A 271 21.64 -3.63 -7.39
CA HIS A 271 20.59 -2.75 -7.92
C HIS A 271 20.56 -1.36 -7.27
N GLY A 272 21.61 -0.97 -6.55
CA GLY A 272 21.76 0.38 -6.00
C GLY A 272 20.90 0.69 -4.79
N GLY A 273 20.24 -0.31 -4.19
CA GLY A 273 19.34 -0.14 -3.04
C GLY A 273 20.02 -0.13 -1.67
N SER A 274 21.35 -0.28 -1.62
CA SER A 274 22.11 -0.30 -0.36
C SER A 274 22.32 1.10 0.18
N MET A 275 21.39 1.60 0.98
CA MET A 275 21.44 2.93 1.60
C MET A 275 22.25 2.89 2.90
N TYR A 276 23.01 3.97 3.19
CA TYR A 276 23.89 4.05 4.37
C TYR A 276 23.12 3.90 5.70
N GLY A 277 21.93 4.50 5.80
CA GLY A 277 21.07 4.40 6.97
C GLY A 277 19.60 4.36 6.59
N ASN A 278 18.85 3.43 7.19
CA ASN A 278 17.43 3.23 6.97
C ASN A 278 16.63 3.39 8.29
N TRP A 279 17.32 3.75 9.36
CA TRP A 279 16.81 3.77 10.73
C TRP A 279 15.57 4.64 10.90
N THR A 280 15.43 5.75 10.19
CA THR A 280 14.26 6.64 10.30
C THR A 280 12.98 5.93 9.88
N ASN A 281 13.02 5.21 8.75
CA ASN A 281 11.89 4.45 8.25
C ASN A 281 11.58 3.23 9.12
N ALA A 282 12.62 2.52 9.56
CA ALA A 282 12.46 1.34 10.40
C ALA A 282 11.93 1.71 11.79
N ALA A 283 12.41 2.81 12.39
CA ALA A 283 11.94 3.29 13.68
C ALA A 283 10.47 3.71 13.64
N MET A 284 10.09 4.48 12.61
CA MET A 284 8.69 4.88 12.43
C MET A 284 7.79 3.66 12.26
N ALA A 285 8.18 2.71 11.41
CA ALA A 285 7.40 1.50 11.18
C ALA A 285 7.24 0.67 12.46
N LEU A 286 8.31 0.46 13.25
CA LEU A 286 8.24 -0.25 14.53
C LEU A 286 7.32 0.45 15.52
N TYR A 287 7.46 1.77 15.66
CA TYR A 287 6.62 2.56 16.55
C TYR A 287 5.14 2.46 16.17
N ARG A 288 4.84 2.53 14.87
CA ARG A 288 3.46 2.47 14.38
C ARG A 288 2.89 1.05 14.38
N LEU A 289 3.72 0.01 14.34
CA LEU A 289 3.29 -1.39 14.49
C LEU A 289 2.69 -1.66 15.88
N GLU A 290 3.12 -0.91 16.91
CA GLU A 290 2.58 -1.07 18.25
C GLU A 290 1.09 -0.74 18.26
N GLY A 291 0.25 -1.71 18.65
CA GLY A 291 -1.20 -1.58 18.67
C GLY A 291 -1.90 -1.41 17.30
N LEU A 292 -1.20 -1.58 16.17
CA LEU A 292 -1.77 -1.36 14.83
C LEU A 292 -3.03 -2.19 14.57
N GLU A 293 -2.98 -3.49 14.88
CA GLU A 293 -4.12 -4.39 14.63
C GLU A 293 -5.36 -3.96 15.42
N ALA A 294 -5.18 -3.53 16.66
CA ALA A 294 -6.28 -3.03 17.50
C ALA A 294 -6.88 -1.73 16.91
N ARG A 295 -6.02 -0.78 16.47
CA ARG A 295 -6.48 0.46 15.83
C ARG A 295 -7.24 0.19 14.54
N ILE A 296 -6.73 -0.69 13.66
CA ILE A 296 -7.42 -1.01 12.42
C ILE A 296 -8.75 -1.76 12.70
N LYS A 297 -8.78 -2.65 13.68
CA LYS A 297 -10.03 -3.31 14.10
C LYS A 297 -11.06 -2.29 14.59
N GLU A 298 -10.63 -1.27 15.32
CA GLU A 298 -11.51 -0.16 15.73
C GLU A 298 -12.01 0.62 14.52
N VAL A 299 -11.15 0.91 13.53
CA VAL A 299 -11.55 1.54 12.26
C VAL A 299 -12.63 0.71 11.56
N VAL A 300 -12.49 -0.61 11.47
CA VAL A 300 -13.51 -1.50 10.88
C VAL A 300 -14.84 -1.37 11.59
N THR A 301 -14.82 -1.44 12.93
CA THR A 301 -16.05 -1.37 13.76
C THR A 301 -16.74 -0.02 13.60
N ARG A 302 -15.96 1.06 13.76
CA ARG A 302 -16.50 2.42 13.70
C ARG A 302 -16.96 2.83 12.31
N SER A 303 -16.28 2.36 11.25
CA SER A 303 -16.71 2.65 9.88
C SER A 303 -18.06 2.02 9.56
N ARG A 304 -18.33 0.80 10.01
CA ARG A 304 -19.64 0.15 9.84
C ARG A 304 -20.75 0.97 10.50
N GLU A 305 -20.57 1.32 11.77
CA GLU A 305 -21.52 2.18 12.50
C GLU A 305 -21.71 3.53 11.81
N LEU A 306 -20.63 4.18 11.41
CA LEU A 306 -20.67 5.47 10.71
C LEU A 306 -21.52 5.37 9.45
N PHE A 307 -21.28 4.39 8.59
CA PHE A 307 -21.98 4.27 7.32
C PHE A 307 -23.44 3.85 7.48
N GLU A 308 -23.78 3.03 8.47
CA GLU A 308 -25.17 2.76 8.85
C GLU A 308 -25.91 4.06 9.24
N ARG A 309 -25.25 4.96 9.94
CA ARG A 309 -25.81 6.25 10.35
C ARG A 309 -25.90 7.25 9.20
N LEU A 310 -24.88 7.30 8.32
CA LEU A 310 -24.89 8.15 7.12
C LEU A 310 -26.02 7.74 6.16
N ASN A 311 -26.28 6.44 6.01
CA ASN A 311 -27.37 5.92 5.17
C ASN A 311 -28.78 6.29 5.69
N LYS A 312 -28.90 6.82 6.91
CA LYS A 312 -30.16 7.38 7.46
C LYS A 312 -30.33 8.87 7.15
N ILE A 313 -29.32 9.52 6.55
CA ILE A 313 -29.39 10.92 6.11
C ILE A 313 -29.99 10.94 4.71
N ASP A 314 -31.10 11.68 4.52
CA ASP A 314 -31.72 11.78 3.19
C ASP A 314 -30.73 12.29 2.15
N GLY A 315 -30.57 11.54 1.08
CA GLY A 315 -29.70 11.88 -0.04
C GLY A 315 -28.26 11.40 0.06
N ILE A 316 -27.85 10.72 1.12
CA ILE A 316 -26.53 10.07 1.24
C ILE A 316 -26.70 8.55 1.22
N GLN A 317 -25.96 7.88 0.36
CA GLN A 317 -25.88 6.41 0.33
C GLN A 317 -24.40 6.00 0.29
N VAL A 318 -23.97 5.18 1.26
CA VAL A 318 -22.62 4.61 1.33
C VAL A 318 -22.69 3.10 1.29
N ASN A 319 -22.05 2.49 0.30
CA ASN A 319 -22.07 1.04 0.08
C ASN A 319 -20.66 0.46 0.12
N ALA A 320 -20.54 -0.72 0.73
CA ALA A 320 -19.34 -1.52 0.61
C ALA A 320 -19.22 -2.06 -0.83
N LEU A 321 -17.99 -2.23 -1.29
CA LEU A 321 -17.70 -2.92 -2.54
C LEU A 321 -17.71 -4.44 -2.29
N GLU A 322 -18.19 -5.20 -3.25
CA GLU A 322 -18.10 -6.67 -3.19
C GLU A 322 -16.64 -7.13 -3.08
N GLY A 323 -16.34 -7.97 -2.09
CA GLY A 323 -14.96 -8.37 -1.78
C GLY A 323 -14.04 -7.21 -1.35
N GLY A 324 -14.60 -6.03 -1.06
CA GLY A 324 -13.84 -4.83 -0.68
C GLY A 324 -13.31 -4.85 0.74
N THR A 325 -12.36 -3.96 1.00
CA THR A 325 -11.80 -3.68 2.32
C THR A 325 -12.25 -2.32 2.83
N ASN A 326 -11.35 -1.38 2.94
CA ASN A 326 -11.54 -0.07 3.54
C ASN A 326 -12.01 1.03 2.56
N ILE A 327 -12.41 0.67 1.34
CA ILE A 327 -12.90 1.61 0.35
C ILE A 327 -14.39 1.37 0.10
N PHE A 328 -15.18 2.44 0.23
CA PHE A 328 -16.64 2.43 0.13
C PHE A 328 -17.09 3.43 -0.92
N GLN A 329 -18.15 3.11 -1.65
CA GLN A 329 -18.73 4.02 -2.62
C GLN A 329 -19.80 4.88 -1.95
N MET A 330 -19.61 6.20 -1.95
CA MET A 330 -20.63 7.16 -1.56
C MET A 330 -21.34 7.69 -2.81
N THR A 331 -22.67 7.72 -2.78
CA THR A 331 -23.52 8.34 -3.80
C THR A 331 -24.41 9.38 -3.14
N LEU A 332 -24.42 10.58 -3.71
CA LEU A 332 -25.26 11.68 -3.25
C LEU A 332 -26.43 11.86 -4.23
N ASN A 333 -27.64 12.16 -3.72
CA ASN A 333 -28.76 12.44 -4.59
C ASN A 333 -28.55 13.76 -5.36
N LYS A 334 -29.34 13.98 -6.42
CA LYS A 334 -29.19 15.14 -7.31
C LYS A 334 -29.52 16.49 -6.64
N LYS A 335 -30.15 16.49 -5.47
CA LYS A 335 -30.47 17.71 -4.71
C LYS A 335 -29.25 18.23 -3.94
N ILE A 336 -28.27 17.37 -3.66
CA ILE A 336 -27.03 17.71 -2.95
C ILE A 336 -26.00 18.19 -3.94
N ASN A 337 -25.41 19.34 -3.73
CA ASN A 337 -24.24 19.81 -4.45
C ASN A 337 -22.97 19.16 -3.85
N GLY A 338 -22.54 18.04 -4.44
CA GLY A 338 -21.39 17.27 -3.93
C GLY A 338 -20.08 18.06 -3.90
N ALA A 339 -19.88 19.01 -4.84
CA ALA A 339 -18.69 19.85 -4.85
C ALA A 339 -18.68 20.82 -3.65
N ARG A 340 -19.81 21.49 -3.39
CA ARG A 340 -19.97 22.38 -2.23
C ARG A 340 -19.84 21.60 -0.92
N MET A 341 -20.46 20.43 -0.83
CA MET A 341 -20.33 19.55 0.33
C MET A 341 -18.85 19.22 0.61
N HIS A 342 -18.10 18.84 -0.41
CA HIS A 342 -16.66 18.55 -0.29
C HIS A 342 -15.86 19.75 0.24
N GLU A 343 -16.12 20.96 -0.25
CA GLU A 343 -15.48 22.19 0.21
C GLU A 343 -15.82 22.49 1.67
N ARG A 344 -17.09 22.42 2.05
CA ARG A 344 -17.54 22.65 3.44
C ARG A 344 -16.96 21.62 4.42
N MET A 345 -16.96 20.33 4.05
CA MET A 345 -16.34 19.29 4.86
C MET A 345 -14.87 19.59 5.16
N ARG A 346 -14.13 20.10 4.16
CA ARG A 346 -12.73 20.49 4.33
C ARG A 346 -12.56 21.74 5.19
N GLU A 347 -13.31 22.80 4.92
CA GLU A 347 -13.13 24.11 5.52
C GLU A 347 -13.74 24.24 6.91
N GLU A 348 -14.92 23.67 7.13
CA GLU A 348 -15.68 23.81 8.36
C GLU A 348 -15.39 22.67 9.37
N PHE A 349 -15.13 21.45 8.88
CA PHE A 349 -15.04 20.25 9.74
C PHE A 349 -13.65 19.60 9.73
N ASN A 350 -12.70 20.10 8.93
CA ASN A 350 -11.37 19.48 8.76
C ASN A 350 -11.44 17.99 8.36
N ILE A 351 -12.38 17.68 7.48
CA ILE A 351 -12.58 16.34 6.90
C ILE A 351 -12.38 16.42 5.39
N GLN A 352 -11.55 15.56 4.84
CA GLN A 352 -11.28 15.52 3.41
C GLN A 352 -11.55 14.12 2.85
N PHE A 353 -12.21 14.09 1.69
CA PHE A 353 -12.45 12.88 0.90
C PHE A 353 -12.27 13.22 -0.59
N GLN A 354 -12.34 12.23 -1.46
CA GLN A 354 -12.23 12.46 -2.89
C GLN A 354 -13.44 13.26 -3.40
N ARG A 355 -13.18 14.33 -4.16
CA ARG A 355 -14.26 15.16 -4.71
C ARG A 355 -15.23 14.30 -5.53
N PRO A 356 -16.56 14.43 -5.30
CA PRO A 356 -17.55 13.71 -6.10
C PRO A 356 -17.43 14.03 -7.59
N ASN A 357 -17.62 13.00 -8.42
CA ASN A 357 -17.65 13.13 -9.86
C ASN A 357 -18.99 13.72 -10.38
N ASP A 358 -19.15 13.84 -11.70
CA ASP A 358 -20.35 14.40 -12.34
C ASP A 358 -21.64 13.57 -12.08
N LEU A 359 -21.50 12.33 -11.63
CA LEU A 359 -22.59 11.48 -11.17
C LEU A 359 -22.87 11.62 -9.68
N ASN A 360 -22.25 12.59 -9.00
CA ASN A 360 -22.32 12.80 -7.56
C ASN A 360 -21.84 11.57 -6.75
N GLN A 361 -20.84 10.86 -7.26
CA GLN A 361 -20.24 9.69 -6.63
C GLN A 361 -18.82 9.98 -6.19
N SER A 362 -18.43 9.42 -5.04
CA SER A 362 -17.07 9.51 -4.49
C SER A 362 -16.69 8.19 -3.83
N MET A 363 -15.38 7.94 -3.73
CA MET A 363 -14.85 6.86 -2.92
C MET A 363 -14.41 7.38 -1.55
N LEU A 364 -14.88 6.75 -0.50
CA LEU A 364 -14.46 7.00 0.87
C LEU A 364 -13.49 5.89 1.28
N THR A 365 -12.22 6.25 1.50
CA THR A 365 -11.22 5.33 2.03
C THR A 365 -11.11 5.54 3.54
N VAL A 366 -11.52 4.57 4.34
CA VAL A 366 -11.37 4.66 5.80
C VAL A 366 -9.99 4.20 6.23
N ASN A 367 -9.41 4.92 7.19
CA ASN A 367 -8.10 4.66 7.78
C ASN A 367 -8.07 5.18 9.22
N GLU A 368 -6.92 5.07 9.88
CA GLU A 368 -6.77 5.45 11.28
C GLU A 368 -7.14 6.91 11.59
N THR A 369 -7.07 7.82 10.62
CA THR A 369 -7.38 9.24 10.87
C THR A 369 -8.84 9.48 11.27
N MET A 370 -9.77 8.56 10.92
CA MET A 370 -11.14 8.65 11.40
C MET A 370 -11.28 8.52 12.93
N LEU A 371 -10.26 7.97 13.60
CA LEU A 371 -10.23 7.82 15.06
C LEU A 371 -9.96 9.15 15.80
N TYR A 372 -9.59 10.21 15.09
CA TYR A 372 -9.34 11.53 15.68
C TYR A 372 -10.62 12.20 16.20
N GLN A 373 -11.79 11.79 15.68
CA GLN A 373 -13.09 12.28 16.11
C GLN A 373 -14.04 11.08 16.35
N ASN A 374 -15.07 11.27 17.15
CA ASN A 374 -16.10 10.26 17.34
C ASN A 374 -17.10 10.25 16.17
N ASN A 375 -17.92 9.19 16.07
CA ASN A 375 -18.91 9.05 15.00
C ASN A 375 -20.02 10.12 15.05
N ASP A 376 -20.33 10.68 16.24
CA ASP A 376 -21.31 11.76 16.35
C ASP A 376 -20.85 13.01 15.61
N TYR A 377 -19.58 13.40 15.80
CA TYR A 377 -18.96 14.49 15.07
C TYR A 377 -18.99 14.24 13.56
N LEU A 378 -18.57 13.03 13.13
CA LEU A 378 -18.53 12.68 11.71
C LEU A 378 -19.93 12.74 11.08
N VAL A 379 -20.94 12.13 11.71
CA VAL A 379 -22.32 12.15 11.22
C VAL A 379 -22.88 13.57 11.15
N GLN A 380 -22.61 14.40 12.18
CA GLN A 380 -23.04 15.80 12.19
C GLN A 380 -22.39 16.59 11.07
N ALA A 381 -21.07 16.42 10.84
CA ALA A 381 -20.35 17.08 9.75
C ALA A 381 -20.96 16.76 8.37
N PHE A 382 -21.26 15.47 8.11
CA PHE A 382 -21.92 15.07 6.87
C PHE A 382 -23.32 15.70 6.74
N ARG A 383 -24.10 15.73 7.81
CA ARG A 383 -25.47 16.32 7.82
C ARG A 383 -25.43 17.83 7.55
N ASP A 384 -24.54 18.55 8.22
CA ASP A 384 -24.48 20.01 8.09
C ASP A 384 -23.89 20.45 6.75
N SER A 385 -23.03 19.64 6.15
CA SER A 385 -22.37 19.96 4.89
C SER A 385 -23.27 19.86 3.65
N ILE A 386 -24.39 19.15 3.74
CA ILE A 386 -25.34 18.98 2.63
C ILE A 386 -26.44 20.05 2.58
N SER A 387 -26.54 20.89 3.63
CA SER A 387 -27.53 21.96 3.75
C SER A 387 -27.13 23.24 2.97
#